data_2e5474bb53f291cd2f6ea8ae2f0b42f3
#
_entry.id   2e5474bb53f291cd2f6ea8ae2f0b42f3
#
_cell.length_a   1.000
_cell.length_b   1.000
_cell.length_c   1.000
_cell.angle_alpha   90.00
_cell.angle_beta   90.00
_cell.angle_gamma   90.00
#
_symmetry.space_group_name_H-M   'P 1'
#
loop_
_entity.id
_entity.type
_entity.pdbx_description
1 polymer ?
#
loop_
_entity_poly.entity_id
_entity_poly.type
_entity_poly.pdbx_seq_one_letter_code
_entity_poly.pdbx_strand_id
1 'polypeptide(L)'
;MLKKMVIGLALTSILSVTAIAQEQKMGGVINAVIQPEPPGLMLALIQNGPTQMVSGNIFEGLLRYSPTLEPLPGLAESWTVSEDAKVYTFKLKPGVTWHDDKPFTSADVLFSIDMLKQTHARARNNMVQVEKVEAPDALTVVFTLKQPFGPFLGIFEVGSMPMIPKHLYQGTDFKTNPYNNAPIGTGPFMFKEWQKGSFIRLAKNPNYHVKGKPYIDEIYWQVIPDAAARSVAYETGKVDVLPGGSVENFDVPRISKLKDTCVTGAGWEFFSPLAWMWLNNRAGPTADKKIRQAIMYAVDRNFAKDVIWNGLGKVATGPSASTIKFYTDDVPKYPYDPARAKALLKEAGYKGEKIRLMPLPYGETWQRWGEAVKQNLQDVGMNIETVATDVPGSNQKIGDWDYDISFTYLYQYGDPALGVGRNYISSQIVKGQQFNNVEGYSNPEIDKLFAEGAVATPDSKRKEIYEKAQKILVEDVPVAWMLELQFPTITRCKIKDLITTAIGVNDGFRDAWIGK
;
A
#
# COMPACT_ATOMS: atom_id res chain seq x y z
N MET A 1 60.76 -28.60 50.44
CA MET A 1 59.87 -27.42 50.51
C MET A 1 58.76 -27.59 49.48
N LEU A 2 57.63 -28.06 49.95
CA LEU A 2 56.42 -28.26 49.08
C LEU A 2 55.60 -26.96 49.02
N LYS A 3 55.39 -26.41 47.81
CA LYS A 3 54.42 -25.35 47.59
C LYS A 3 53.07 -25.97 47.23
N LYS A 4 52.07 -25.76 48.08
CA LYS A 4 50.67 -26.10 47.86
C LYS A 4 50.06 -25.13 46.87
N MET A 5 49.54 -25.62 45.75
CA MET A 5 48.73 -24.87 44.76
C MET A 5 47.26 -25.03 45.12
N VAL A 6 46.61 -23.93 45.48
CA VAL A 6 45.18 -23.85 45.75
C VAL A 6 44.49 -23.49 44.44
N ILE A 7 43.69 -24.42 43.90
CA ILE A 7 42.84 -24.20 42.74
C ILE A 7 41.47 -23.73 43.26
N GLY A 8 41.16 -22.44 43.03
CA GLY A 8 39.86 -21.86 43.31
C GLY A 8 38.89 -22.19 42.17
N LEU A 9 37.87 -23.00 42.42
CA LEU A 9 36.74 -23.18 41.53
C LEU A 9 35.80 -21.95 41.61
N ALA A 10 35.76 -21.14 40.58
CA ALA A 10 34.74 -20.11 40.42
C ALA A 10 33.47 -20.77 39.81
N LEU A 11 32.45 -20.96 40.62
CA LEU A 11 31.09 -21.30 40.11
C LEU A 11 30.47 -20.08 39.45
N THR A 12 30.42 -20.05 38.13
CA THR A 12 29.64 -19.09 37.36
C THR A 12 28.19 -19.60 37.28
N SER A 13 27.31 -19.04 38.12
CA SER A 13 25.87 -19.27 38.03
C SER A 13 25.30 -18.59 36.78
N ILE A 14 25.00 -19.34 35.74
CA ILE A 14 24.26 -18.90 34.58
C ILE A 14 22.79 -18.77 35.01
N LEU A 15 22.35 -17.53 35.28
CA LEU A 15 20.92 -17.22 35.39
C LEU A 15 20.29 -17.32 34.00
N SER A 16 19.67 -18.48 33.74
CA SER A 16 18.78 -18.65 32.58
C SER A 16 17.55 -17.80 32.81
N VAL A 17 17.49 -16.61 32.19
CA VAL A 17 16.23 -15.85 32.08
C VAL A 17 15.35 -16.62 31.10
N THR A 18 14.49 -17.50 31.63
CA THR A 18 13.38 -18.06 30.87
C THR A 18 12.42 -16.92 30.56
N ALA A 19 12.44 -16.42 29.32
CA ALA A 19 11.37 -15.58 28.80
C ALA A 19 10.08 -16.43 28.89
N ILE A 20 9.21 -16.08 29.84
CA ILE A 20 7.87 -16.67 29.94
C ILE A 20 7.14 -16.18 28.68
N ALA A 21 7.01 -17.06 27.69
CA ALA A 21 6.16 -16.80 26.54
C ALA A 21 4.74 -16.54 27.06
N GLN A 22 4.24 -15.34 26.88
CA GLN A 22 2.90 -14.99 27.32
C GLN A 22 1.91 -15.84 26.52
N GLU A 23 1.15 -16.68 27.20
CA GLU A 23 0.17 -17.57 26.57
C GLU A 23 -0.89 -16.75 25.84
N GLN A 24 -1.06 -17.01 24.53
CA GLN A 24 -2.00 -16.31 23.68
C GLN A 24 -3.44 -16.61 24.11
N LYS A 25 -4.15 -15.59 24.57
CA LYS A 25 -5.49 -15.75 25.10
C LYS A 25 -6.52 -15.76 23.97
N MET A 26 -7.39 -16.78 24.01
CA MET A 26 -8.57 -16.84 23.13
C MET A 26 -9.69 -15.93 23.63
N GLY A 27 -10.43 -15.35 22.69
CA GLY A 27 -11.64 -14.58 22.94
C GLY A 27 -11.44 -13.08 22.98
N GLY A 28 -12.55 -12.36 23.01
CA GLY A 28 -12.63 -10.91 23.11
C GLY A 28 -13.07 -10.22 21.84
N VAL A 29 -13.34 -8.92 21.99
CA VAL A 29 -13.84 -8.05 20.92
C VAL A 29 -12.84 -6.92 20.70
N ILE A 30 -12.59 -6.57 19.45
CA ILE A 30 -11.81 -5.40 19.05
C ILE A 30 -12.71 -4.41 18.32
N ASN A 31 -12.72 -3.16 18.79
CA ASN A 31 -13.37 -2.03 18.13
C ASN A 31 -12.32 -1.25 17.34
N ALA A 32 -12.40 -1.30 16.02
CA ALA A 32 -11.51 -0.57 15.10
C ALA A 32 -12.29 0.53 14.37
N VAL A 33 -11.64 1.64 14.07
CA VAL A 33 -12.24 2.70 13.24
C VAL A 33 -12.18 2.31 11.77
N ILE A 34 -13.23 2.65 11.01
CA ILE A 34 -13.22 2.67 9.54
C ILE A 34 -13.63 4.05 9.02
N GLN A 35 -12.81 4.62 8.13
CA GLN A 35 -13.03 5.93 7.53
C GLN A 35 -12.33 6.02 6.16
N PRO A 36 -13.05 6.45 5.11
CA PRO A 36 -14.52 6.58 5.06
C PRO A 36 -15.23 5.23 5.17
N GLU A 37 -16.54 5.24 5.40
CA GLU A 37 -17.34 4.01 5.29
C GLU A 37 -17.20 3.42 3.89
N PRO A 38 -16.93 2.10 3.74
CA PRO A 38 -16.77 1.51 2.43
C PRO A 38 -18.09 1.54 1.63
N PRO A 39 -18.05 1.78 0.32
CA PRO A 39 -19.27 1.77 -0.51
C PRO A 39 -19.85 0.36 -0.70
N GLY A 40 -19.06 -0.67 -0.46
CA GLY A 40 -19.39 -2.08 -0.54
C GLY A 40 -18.24 -2.93 -0.02
N LEU A 41 -18.45 -4.25 0.08
CA LEU A 41 -17.48 -5.18 0.69
C LEU A 41 -16.88 -6.18 -0.31
N MET A 42 -17.23 -6.14 -1.59
CA MET A 42 -16.68 -7.05 -2.60
C MET A 42 -15.37 -6.51 -3.18
N LEU A 43 -14.25 -7.11 -2.79
CA LEU A 43 -12.90 -6.73 -3.24
C LEU A 43 -12.71 -6.84 -4.76
N ALA A 44 -13.39 -7.78 -5.41
CA ALA A 44 -13.32 -7.93 -6.85
C ALA A 44 -13.90 -6.73 -7.63
N LEU A 45 -14.76 -5.93 -6.99
CA LEU A 45 -15.43 -4.77 -7.60
C LEU A 45 -14.90 -3.44 -7.08
N ILE A 46 -14.46 -3.38 -5.82
CA ILE A 46 -14.15 -2.14 -5.11
C ILE A 46 -12.72 -2.20 -4.56
N GLN A 47 -11.83 -1.37 -5.12
CA GLN A 47 -10.38 -1.44 -4.89
C GLN A 47 -9.89 -0.25 -4.04
N ASN A 48 -10.68 0.18 -3.04
CA ASN A 48 -10.29 1.26 -2.12
C ASN A 48 -9.82 0.73 -0.76
N GLY A 49 -9.09 1.55 -0.02
CA GLY A 49 -8.52 1.22 1.29
C GLY A 49 -9.57 0.74 2.30
N PRO A 50 -10.70 1.46 2.51
CA PRO A 50 -11.73 1.03 3.46
C PRO A 50 -12.32 -0.35 3.17
N THR A 51 -12.64 -0.65 1.90
CA THR A 51 -13.09 -2.00 1.51
C THR A 51 -12.02 -3.04 1.80
N GLN A 52 -10.74 -2.74 1.50
CA GLN A 52 -9.63 -3.68 1.77
C GLN A 52 -9.45 -3.94 3.26
N MET A 53 -9.53 -2.92 4.12
CA MET A 53 -9.38 -3.08 5.57
C MET A 53 -10.41 -4.03 6.17
N VAL A 54 -11.67 -3.91 5.77
CA VAL A 54 -12.74 -4.80 6.26
C VAL A 54 -12.65 -6.17 5.61
N SER A 55 -12.65 -6.19 4.27
CA SER A 55 -12.88 -7.41 3.49
C SER A 55 -11.62 -8.27 3.34
N GLY A 56 -10.42 -7.72 3.53
CA GLY A 56 -9.19 -8.49 3.61
C GLY A 56 -9.11 -9.42 4.83
N ASN A 57 -10.00 -9.25 5.81
CA ASN A 57 -10.19 -10.16 6.93
C ASN A 57 -11.32 -11.19 6.68
N ILE A 58 -12.06 -11.06 5.58
CA ILE A 58 -13.14 -11.97 5.14
C ILE A 58 -12.66 -12.88 4.00
N PHE A 59 -11.97 -12.29 3.01
CA PHE A 59 -11.39 -12.99 1.87
C PHE A 59 -9.93 -13.35 2.12
N GLU A 60 -9.38 -14.22 1.29
CA GLU A 60 -7.94 -14.52 1.25
C GLU A 60 -7.44 -14.54 -0.20
N GLY A 61 -6.14 -14.30 -0.35
CA GLY A 61 -5.39 -14.55 -1.57
C GLY A 61 -4.69 -15.92 -1.55
N LEU A 62 -4.07 -16.29 -2.65
CA LEU A 62 -3.24 -17.51 -2.67
C LEU A 62 -2.01 -17.36 -1.78
N LEU A 63 -1.46 -16.15 -1.67
CA LEU A 63 -0.28 -15.84 -0.87
C LEU A 63 -0.53 -14.69 0.10
N ARG A 64 0.29 -14.63 1.16
CA ARG A 64 0.49 -13.49 2.05
C ARG A 64 1.93 -13.02 1.93
N TYR A 65 2.30 -11.91 2.54
CA TYR A 65 3.65 -11.37 2.42
C TYR A 65 4.19 -10.95 3.78
N SER A 66 5.43 -11.35 4.07
CA SER A 66 6.16 -10.87 5.24
C SER A 66 6.40 -9.35 5.18
N PRO A 67 6.77 -8.70 6.28
CA PRO A 67 7.19 -7.29 6.25
C PRO A 67 8.38 -7.01 5.32
N THR A 68 9.15 -8.04 4.95
CA THR A 68 10.24 -7.95 3.95
C THR A 68 9.81 -8.30 2.53
N LEU A 69 8.48 -8.37 2.29
CA LEU A 69 7.86 -8.68 0.99
C LEU A 69 8.12 -10.11 0.48
N GLU A 70 8.59 -11.01 1.33
CA GLU A 70 8.71 -12.42 0.97
C GLU A 70 7.34 -13.10 0.94
N PRO A 71 7.03 -13.91 -0.09
CA PRO A 71 5.77 -14.61 -0.17
C PRO A 71 5.64 -15.68 0.92
N LEU A 72 4.50 -15.69 1.58
CA LEU A 72 4.12 -16.63 2.62
C LEU A 72 2.89 -17.44 2.19
N PRO A 73 2.69 -18.68 2.69
CA PRO A 73 1.49 -19.45 2.42
C PRO A 73 0.20 -18.70 2.82
N GLY A 74 -0.73 -18.60 1.86
CA GLY A 74 -2.12 -18.18 2.03
C GLY A 74 -3.07 -19.36 1.84
N LEU A 75 -3.95 -19.32 0.83
CA LEU A 75 -4.75 -20.47 0.39
C LEU A 75 -3.92 -21.49 -0.37
N ALA A 76 -2.79 -21.11 -0.97
CA ALA A 76 -1.77 -22.05 -1.41
C ALA A 76 -0.85 -22.40 -0.23
N GLU A 77 -0.61 -23.69 0.00
CA GLU A 77 0.34 -24.15 1.02
C GLU A 77 1.79 -24.15 0.51
N SER A 78 1.97 -24.31 -0.81
CA SER A 78 3.28 -24.31 -1.45
C SER A 78 3.17 -24.00 -2.94
N TRP A 79 4.29 -23.68 -3.54
CA TRP A 79 4.40 -23.45 -4.99
C TRP A 79 5.78 -23.82 -5.50
N THR A 80 5.86 -24.12 -6.80
CA THR A 80 7.12 -24.33 -7.53
C THR A 80 7.17 -23.43 -8.75
N VAL A 81 8.39 -23.09 -9.17
CA VAL A 81 8.65 -22.27 -10.35
C VAL A 81 9.61 -23.05 -11.24
N SER A 82 9.31 -23.11 -12.55
CA SER A 82 10.20 -23.73 -13.54
C SER A 82 11.52 -22.96 -13.69
N GLU A 83 12.56 -23.60 -14.18
CA GLU A 83 13.90 -22.99 -14.37
C GLU A 83 13.85 -21.76 -15.28
N ASP A 84 12.98 -21.76 -16.30
CA ASP A 84 12.76 -20.64 -17.21
C ASP A 84 11.84 -19.55 -16.63
N ALA A 85 11.40 -19.68 -15.38
CA ALA A 85 10.49 -18.78 -14.67
C ALA A 85 9.17 -18.49 -15.41
N LYS A 86 8.68 -19.44 -16.22
CA LYS A 86 7.42 -19.30 -16.97
C LYS A 86 6.28 -20.13 -16.42
N VAL A 87 6.55 -21.21 -15.69
CA VAL A 87 5.50 -22.08 -15.14
C VAL A 87 5.52 -22.03 -13.63
N TYR A 88 4.39 -21.65 -13.06
CA TYR A 88 4.16 -21.58 -11.61
C TYR A 88 3.08 -22.58 -11.23
N THR A 89 3.42 -23.56 -10.40
CA THR A 89 2.47 -24.56 -9.91
C THR A 89 2.17 -24.32 -8.45
N PHE A 90 0.93 -23.99 -8.11
CA PHE A 90 0.46 -23.80 -6.75
C PHE A 90 -0.26 -25.04 -6.26
N LYS A 91 0.07 -25.48 -5.05
CA LYS A 91 -0.69 -26.50 -4.31
C LYS A 91 -1.58 -25.80 -3.30
N LEU A 92 -2.88 -25.99 -3.43
CA LEU A 92 -3.89 -25.43 -2.53
C LEU A 92 -3.95 -26.23 -1.23
N LYS A 93 -4.24 -25.56 -0.11
CA LYS A 93 -4.45 -26.23 1.18
C LYS A 93 -5.67 -27.15 1.11
N PRO A 94 -5.54 -28.41 1.54
CA PRO A 94 -6.68 -29.31 1.62
C PRO A 94 -7.63 -28.91 2.75
N GLY A 95 -8.92 -29.18 2.59
CA GLY A 95 -9.94 -29.00 3.63
C GLY A 95 -10.34 -27.54 3.91
N VAL A 96 -9.93 -26.59 3.07
CA VAL A 96 -10.42 -25.21 3.17
C VAL A 96 -11.88 -25.16 2.72
N THR A 97 -12.71 -24.45 3.50
CA THR A 97 -14.12 -24.20 3.17
C THR A 97 -14.42 -22.71 3.11
N TRP A 98 -15.40 -22.36 2.31
CA TRP A 98 -16.05 -21.06 2.36
C TRP A 98 -16.86 -20.92 3.67
N HIS A 99 -17.24 -19.71 4.04
CA HIS A 99 -18.01 -19.44 5.27
C HIS A 99 -19.41 -20.09 5.29
N ASP A 100 -19.85 -20.63 4.17
CA ASP A 100 -21.09 -21.41 4.00
C ASP A 100 -20.83 -22.92 3.91
N ASP A 101 -19.66 -23.37 4.39
CA ASP A 101 -19.21 -24.76 4.48
C ASP A 101 -19.01 -25.47 3.11
N LYS A 102 -19.08 -24.76 2.00
CA LYS A 102 -18.74 -25.31 0.67
C LYS A 102 -17.21 -25.43 0.54
N PRO A 103 -16.70 -26.49 -0.11
CA PRO A 103 -15.26 -26.65 -0.30
C PRO A 103 -14.70 -25.58 -1.23
N PHE A 104 -13.52 -25.04 -0.88
CA PHE A 104 -12.69 -24.24 -1.76
C PHE A 104 -11.82 -25.14 -2.63
N THR A 105 -11.78 -24.92 -3.92
CA THR A 105 -11.04 -25.72 -4.90
C THR A 105 -10.37 -24.87 -5.97
N SER A 106 -9.56 -25.52 -6.80
CA SER A 106 -8.95 -24.88 -7.99
C SER A 106 -9.97 -24.30 -8.97
N ALA A 107 -11.21 -24.83 -8.99
CA ALA A 107 -12.29 -24.25 -9.80
C ALA A 107 -12.71 -22.84 -9.35
N ASP A 108 -12.60 -22.53 -8.06
CA ASP A 108 -12.83 -21.19 -7.53
C ASP A 108 -11.70 -20.25 -7.91
N VAL A 109 -10.46 -20.74 -7.95
CA VAL A 109 -9.30 -19.94 -8.39
C VAL A 109 -9.47 -19.55 -9.87
N LEU A 110 -9.79 -20.50 -10.75
CA LEU A 110 -10.04 -20.21 -12.17
C LEU A 110 -11.18 -19.20 -12.35
N PHE A 111 -12.28 -19.40 -11.63
CA PHE A 111 -13.42 -18.48 -11.66
C PHE A 111 -13.04 -17.07 -11.16
N SER A 112 -12.28 -16.99 -10.05
CA SER A 112 -11.82 -15.72 -9.51
C SER A 112 -10.97 -14.95 -10.51
N ILE A 113 -10.04 -15.62 -11.20
CA ILE A 113 -9.23 -15.01 -12.26
C ILE A 113 -10.11 -14.45 -13.38
N ASP A 114 -11.08 -15.22 -13.86
CA ASP A 114 -11.96 -14.79 -14.95
C ASP A 114 -12.83 -13.58 -14.54
N MET A 115 -13.38 -13.59 -13.33
CA MET A 115 -14.13 -12.46 -12.78
C MET A 115 -13.24 -11.23 -12.62
N LEU A 116 -12.05 -11.38 -12.04
CA LEU A 116 -11.12 -10.28 -11.78
C LEU A 116 -10.59 -9.64 -13.07
N LYS A 117 -10.37 -10.41 -14.14
CA LYS A 117 -10.04 -9.86 -15.46
C LYS A 117 -11.13 -8.91 -15.98
N GLN A 118 -12.38 -9.13 -15.65
CA GLN A 118 -13.51 -8.30 -16.06
C GLN A 118 -13.71 -7.07 -15.16
N THR A 119 -13.50 -7.22 -13.86
CA THR A 119 -13.97 -6.26 -12.86
C THR A 119 -12.86 -5.50 -12.15
N HIS A 120 -11.63 -6.03 -12.08
CA HIS A 120 -10.55 -5.53 -11.27
C HIS A 120 -9.36 -5.05 -12.13
N ALA A 121 -9.21 -3.73 -12.29
CA ALA A 121 -8.23 -3.14 -13.22
C ALA A 121 -6.79 -3.63 -12.95
N ARG A 122 -6.35 -3.66 -11.68
CA ARG A 122 -5.00 -4.10 -11.30
C ARG A 122 -4.78 -5.58 -11.61
N ALA A 123 -5.73 -6.46 -11.25
CA ALA A 123 -5.63 -7.88 -11.57
C ALA A 123 -5.57 -8.11 -13.09
N ARG A 124 -6.40 -7.42 -13.87
CA ARG A 124 -6.36 -7.48 -15.33
C ARG A 124 -4.98 -7.12 -15.88
N ASN A 125 -4.39 -6.03 -15.42
CA ASN A 125 -3.06 -5.59 -15.85
C ASN A 125 -1.97 -6.60 -15.45
N ASN A 126 -2.01 -7.12 -14.23
CA ASN A 126 -1.07 -8.11 -13.73
C ASN A 126 -1.15 -9.45 -14.50
N MET A 127 -2.35 -9.80 -15.00
CA MET A 127 -2.59 -11.04 -15.74
C MET A 127 -2.26 -10.95 -17.24
N VAL A 128 -1.82 -9.80 -17.75
CA VAL A 128 -1.45 -9.64 -19.19
C VAL A 128 -0.36 -10.62 -19.61
N GLN A 129 0.58 -10.94 -18.71
CA GLN A 129 1.68 -11.86 -18.96
C GLN A 129 1.26 -13.34 -18.88
N VAL A 130 0.09 -13.64 -18.36
CA VAL A 130 -0.40 -15.01 -18.25
C VAL A 130 -0.96 -15.46 -19.58
N GLU A 131 -0.39 -16.55 -20.11
CA GLU A 131 -0.84 -17.21 -21.32
C GLU A 131 -2.00 -18.16 -21.02
N LYS A 132 -1.82 -18.99 -19.97
CA LYS A 132 -2.77 -20.07 -19.63
C LYS A 132 -2.83 -20.26 -18.11
N VAL A 133 -4.02 -20.62 -17.64
CA VAL A 133 -4.21 -21.10 -16.25
C VAL A 133 -4.98 -22.41 -16.30
N GLU A 134 -4.47 -23.44 -15.64
CA GLU A 134 -5.03 -24.80 -15.63
C GLU A 134 -5.26 -25.29 -14.21
N ALA A 135 -6.24 -26.17 -14.06
CA ALA A 135 -6.55 -26.87 -12.82
C ALA A 135 -6.56 -28.38 -13.10
N PRO A 136 -5.40 -29.06 -13.07
CA PRO A 136 -5.32 -30.49 -13.38
C PRO A 136 -6.04 -31.37 -12.35
N ASP A 137 -6.20 -30.87 -11.14
CA ASP A 137 -6.98 -31.49 -10.07
C ASP A 137 -7.58 -30.43 -9.14
N ALA A 138 -8.38 -30.85 -8.15
CA ALA A 138 -9.10 -29.94 -7.26
C ALA A 138 -8.19 -29.07 -6.35
N LEU A 139 -6.91 -29.43 -6.19
CA LEU A 139 -5.96 -28.76 -5.29
C LEU A 139 -4.70 -28.25 -6.00
N THR A 140 -4.69 -28.26 -7.33
CA THR A 140 -3.54 -27.79 -8.10
C THR A 140 -3.95 -26.72 -9.10
N VAL A 141 -3.21 -25.61 -9.13
CA VAL A 141 -3.38 -24.56 -10.15
C VAL A 141 -2.02 -24.29 -10.81
N VAL A 142 -2.00 -24.31 -12.13
CA VAL A 142 -0.80 -24.09 -12.94
C VAL A 142 -0.98 -22.82 -13.78
N PHE A 143 -0.07 -21.87 -13.61
CA PHE A 143 0.01 -20.67 -14.45
C PHE A 143 1.17 -20.83 -15.43
N THR A 144 0.90 -20.65 -16.72
CA THR A 144 1.92 -20.54 -17.75
C THR A 144 1.99 -19.09 -18.22
N LEU A 145 3.18 -18.51 -18.20
CA LEU A 145 3.45 -17.14 -18.63
C LEU A 145 3.99 -17.11 -20.07
N LYS A 146 3.63 -16.08 -20.84
CA LYS A 146 4.17 -15.80 -22.18
C LYS A 146 5.68 -15.62 -22.16
N GLN A 147 6.20 -14.98 -21.11
CA GLN A 147 7.60 -14.71 -20.84
C GLN A 147 7.82 -14.65 -19.33
N PRO A 148 9.06 -14.77 -18.81
CA PRO A 148 9.32 -14.56 -17.40
C PRO A 148 8.74 -13.21 -16.94
N PHE A 149 8.19 -13.19 -15.72
CA PHE A 149 7.68 -11.96 -15.11
C PHE A 149 8.09 -11.95 -13.64
N GLY A 150 9.18 -11.24 -13.33
CA GLY A 150 9.83 -11.28 -12.01
C GLY A 150 8.90 -11.03 -10.82
N PRO A 151 7.95 -10.07 -10.88
CA PRO A 151 7.04 -9.82 -9.76
C PRO A 151 5.82 -10.75 -9.70
N PHE A 152 5.74 -11.83 -10.48
CA PHE A 152 4.54 -12.65 -10.59
C PHE A 152 4.01 -13.15 -9.24
N LEU A 153 4.90 -13.60 -8.35
CA LEU A 153 4.47 -13.99 -7.00
C LEU A 153 3.93 -12.81 -6.16
N GLY A 154 4.22 -11.56 -6.53
CA GLY A 154 3.73 -10.35 -5.84
C GLY A 154 2.26 -10.00 -6.12
N ILE A 155 1.57 -10.69 -7.03
CA ILE A 155 0.20 -10.34 -7.43
C ILE A 155 -0.89 -11.05 -6.61
N PHE A 156 -0.55 -12.04 -5.80
CA PHE A 156 -1.50 -12.97 -5.17
C PHE A 156 -1.95 -12.57 -3.75
N GLU A 157 -1.69 -11.31 -3.33
CA GLU A 157 -2.23 -10.81 -2.07
C GLU A 157 -3.75 -10.55 -2.19
N VAL A 158 -4.43 -10.53 -1.05
CA VAL A 158 -5.90 -10.49 -0.99
C VAL A 158 -6.54 -9.28 -1.66
N GLY A 159 -5.92 -8.10 -1.60
CA GLY A 159 -6.45 -6.90 -2.24
C GLY A 159 -6.18 -6.83 -3.75
N SER A 160 -5.17 -7.59 -4.25
CA SER A 160 -4.86 -7.68 -5.69
C SER A 160 -5.58 -8.83 -6.36
N MET A 161 -5.67 -9.97 -5.67
CA MET A 161 -6.27 -11.19 -6.21
C MET A 161 -7.04 -11.96 -5.12
N PRO A 162 -8.19 -11.41 -4.67
CA PRO A 162 -9.08 -12.12 -3.75
C PRO A 162 -9.66 -13.36 -4.41
N MET A 163 -9.77 -14.46 -3.66
CA MET A 163 -10.52 -15.63 -4.13
C MET A 163 -12.01 -15.43 -3.88
N ILE A 164 -12.83 -15.73 -4.90
CA ILE A 164 -14.26 -15.46 -4.94
C ILE A 164 -15.04 -16.78 -5.07
N PRO A 165 -16.13 -16.98 -4.30
CA PRO A 165 -16.90 -18.22 -4.30
C PRO A 165 -17.66 -18.39 -5.62
N LYS A 166 -17.18 -19.31 -6.47
CA LYS A 166 -17.77 -19.63 -7.78
C LYS A 166 -19.27 -19.93 -7.68
N HIS A 167 -19.67 -20.71 -6.68
CA HIS A 167 -21.05 -21.17 -6.50
C HIS A 167 -22.05 -20.04 -6.23
N LEU A 168 -21.59 -18.85 -5.79
CA LEU A 168 -22.43 -17.69 -5.51
C LEU A 168 -22.44 -16.65 -6.64
N TYR A 169 -21.41 -16.65 -7.51
CA TYR A 169 -21.24 -15.60 -8.51
C TYR A 169 -21.35 -16.10 -9.95
N GLN A 170 -21.14 -17.39 -10.22
CA GLN A 170 -21.23 -17.93 -11.58
C GLN A 170 -22.66 -17.79 -12.13
N GLY A 171 -22.77 -17.19 -13.31
CA GLY A 171 -24.07 -16.98 -13.97
C GLY A 171 -24.90 -15.82 -13.43
N THR A 172 -24.34 -15.00 -12.54
CA THR A 172 -25.00 -13.80 -12.01
C THR A 172 -24.43 -12.51 -12.63
N ASP A 173 -25.16 -11.41 -12.50
CA ASP A 173 -24.58 -10.08 -12.71
C ASP A 173 -23.71 -9.74 -11.48
N PHE A 174 -22.40 -9.62 -11.68
CA PHE A 174 -21.46 -9.35 -10.60
C PHE A 174 -21.74 -8.04 -9.86
N LYS A 175 -22.25 -7.00 -10.55
CA LYS A 175 -22.48 -5.68 -9.95
C LYS A 175 -23.68 -5.64 -9.01
N THR A 176 -24.68 -6.47 -9.27
CA THR A 176 -25.94 -6.48 -8.50
C THR A 176 -26.09 -7.69 -7.58
N ASN A 177 -25.08 -8.54 -7.51
CA ASN A 177 -25.09 -9.73 -6.66
C ASN A 177 -25.26 -9.35 -5.17
N PRO A 178 -26.22 -9.94 -4.43
CA PRO A 178 -26.50 -9.59 -3.05
C PRO A 178 -25.30 -9.82 -2.09
N TYR A 179 -24.42 -10.74 -2.40
CA TYR A 179 -23.22 -11.02 -1.62
C TYR A 179 -22.15 -9.91 -1.71
N ASN A 180 -22.34 -8.89 -2.54
CA ASN A 180 -21.43 -7.74 -2.59
C ASN A 180 -21.39 -6.93 -1.27
N ASN A 181 -22.47 -6.97 -0.47
CA ASN A 181 -22.57 -6.29 0.82
C ASN A 181 -22.67 -7.26 2.01
N ALA A 182 -22.80 -8.56 1.75
CA ALA A 182 -22.80 -9.62 2.75
C ALA A 182 -21.85 -10.76 2.29
N PRO A 183 -20.54 -10.49 2.18
CA PRO A 183 -19.61 -11.37 1.49
C PRO A 183 -19.40 -12.70 2.23
N ILE A 184 -19.25 -13.76 1.45
CA ILE A 184 -18.82 -15.09 1.85
C ILE A 184 -17.37 -15.25 1.39
N GLY A 185 -16.44 -15.44 2.32
CA GLY A 185 -15.02 -15.65 2.06
C GLY A 185 -14.52 -16.97 2.64
N THR A 186 -13.20 -17.16 2.62
CA THR A 186 -12.51 -18.28 3.29
C THR A 186 -11.77 -17.82 4.55
N GLY A 187 -11.75 -16.52 4.80
CA GLY A 187 -10.90 -15.84 5.76
C GLY A 187 -11.23 -16.13 7.23
N PRO A 188 -10.42 -15.54 8.13
CA PRO A 188 -10.53 -15.77 9.58
C PRO A 188 -11.82 -15.21 10.19
N PHE A 189 -12.47 -14.26 9.54
CA PHE A 189 -13.70 -13.63 10.02
C PHE A 189 -14.80 -13.70 8.98
N MET A 190 -16.03 -13.91 9.47
CA MET A 190 -17.26 -13.97 8.70
C MET A 190 -18.03 -12.66 8.84
N PHE A 191 -18.60 -12.15 7.75
CA PHE A 191 -19.56 -11.05 7.81
C PHE A 191 -20.78 -11.44 8.65
N LYS A 192 -21.24 -10.55 9.53
CA LYS A 192 -22.45 -10.73 10.35
C LYS A 192 -23.46 -9.62 10.14
N GLU A 193 -23.05 -8.37 10.15
CA GLU A 193 -23.97 -7.24 10.14
C GLU A 193 -23.28 -5.99 9.58
N TRP A 194 -24.03 -5.19 8.87
CA TRP A 194 -23.64 -3.85 8.48
C TRP A 194 -24.77 -2.87 8.79
N GLN A 195 -24.63 -2.09 9.85
CA GLN A 195 -25.47 -0.96 10.13
C GLN A 195 -24.86 0.29 9.50
N LYS A 196 -25.39 0.68 8.34
CA LYS A 196 -24.89 1.82 7.56
C LYS A 196 -24.79 3.09 8.41
N GLY A 197 -23.66 3.80 8.27
CA GLY A 197 -23.35 5.00 9.05
C GLY A 197 -22.98 4.75 10.53
N SER A 198 -22.94 3.49 10.97
CA SER A 198 -22.67 3.13 12.36
C SER A 198 -21.51 2.14 12.49
N PHE A 199 -21.66 0.91 12.03
CA PHE A 199 -20.62 -0.10 12.13
C PHE A 199 -20.77 -1.26 11.12
N ILE A 200 -19.66 -1.99 10.92
CA ILE A 200 -19.64 -3.31 10.28
C ILE A 200 -19.12 -4.32 11.30
N ARG A 201 -19.85 -5.40 11.51
CA ARG A 201 -19.51 -6.46 12.47
C ARG A 201 -19.06 -7.71 11.73
N LEU A 202 -17.89 -8.19 12.14
CA LEU A 202 -17.34 -9.48 11.71
C LEU A 202 -17.23 -10.40 12.93
N ALA A 203 -17.51 -11.69 12.77
CA ALA A 203 -17.32 -12.68 13.81
C ALA A 203 -16.33 -13.76 13.37
N LYS A 204 -15.66 -14.36 14.33
CA LYS A 204 -14.73 -15.47 14.15
C LYS A 204 -15.32 -16.56 13.25
N ASN A 205 -14.53 -17.02 12.28
CA ASN A 205 -14.80 -18.22 11.51
C ASN A 205 -14.41 -19.47 12.37
N PRO A 206 -15.38 -20.26 12.85
CA PRO A 206 -15.08 -21.43 13.67
C PRO A 206 -14.37 -22.54 12.88
N ASN A 207 -14.56 -22.56 11.56
CA ASN A 207 -14.00 -23.57 10.65
C ASN A 207 -12.77 -23.05 9.89
N TYR A 208 -12.09 -22.02 10.43
CA TYR A 208 -10.92 -21.45 9.75
C TYR A 208 -9.80 -22.49 9.62
N HIS A 209 -9.25 -22.59 8.41
CA HIS A 209 -8.28 -23.62 8.05
C HIS A 209 -6.91 -23.53 8.77
N VAL A 210 -6.62 -22.41 9.47
CA VAL A 210 -5.43 -22.28 10.30
C VAL A 210 -5.77 -22.61 11.73
N LYS A 211 -5.29 -23.76 12.19
CA LYS A 211 -5.62 -24.30 13.51
C LYS A 211 -5.28 -23.30 14.64
N GLY A 212 -6.24 -23.08 15.53
CA GLY A 212 -6.10 -22.19 16.68
C GLY A 212 -6.27 -20.71 16.37
N LYS A 213 -6.61 -20.34 15.14
CA LYS A 213 -6.89 -18.96 14.73
C LYS A 213 -8.31 -18.78 14.20
N PRO A 214 -8.81 -17.53 14.17
CA PRO A 214 -8.28 -16.36 14.86
C PRO A 214 -8.46 -16.47 16.37
N TYR A 215 -7.72 -15.66 17.15
CA TYR A 215 -7.81 -15.68 18.62
C TYR A 215 -9.01 -14.89 19.13
N ILE A 216 -9.32 -13.70 18.53
CA ILE A 216 -10.44 -12.84 18.92
C ILE A 216 -11.77 -13.36 18.37
N ASP A 217 -12.87 -13.02 19.04
CA ASP A 217 -14.20 -13.49 18.66
C ASP A 217 -14.89 -12.58 17.65
N GLU A 218 -14.74 -11.25 17.78
CA GLU A 218 -15.44 -10.27 16.95
C GLU A 218 -14.60 -9.03 16.67
N ILE A 219 -14.83 -8.43 15.51
CA ILE A 219 -14.35 -7.11 15.12
C ILE A 219 -15.55 -6.23 14.83
N TYR A 220 -15.59 -5.06 15.46
CA TYR A 220 -16.49 -3.98 15.09
C TYR A 220 -15.71 -2.88 14.39
N TRP A 221 -16.00 -2.66 13.13
CA TRP A 221 -15.49 -1.52 12.37
C TRP A 221 -16.43 -0.35 12.56
N GLN A 222 -16.08 0.56 13.48
CA GLN A 222 -16.89 1.73 13.86
C GLN A 222 -16.77 2.83 12.79
N VAL A 223 -17.89 3.27 12.23
CA VAL A 223 -17.94 4.37 11.27
C VAL A 223 -17.98 5.69 12.04
N ILE A 224 -16.89 6.42 12.04
CA ILE A 224 -16.77 7.73 12.71
C ILE A 224 -16.19 8.72 11.71
N PRO A 225 -17.04 9.53 11.02
CA PRO A 225 -16.60 10.42 9.94
C PRO A 225 -15.64 11.53 10.35
N ASP A 226 -15.88 12.14 11.53
CA ASP A 226 -15.10 13.27 12.03
C ASP A 226 -13.78 12.84 12.69
N ALA A 227 -12.65 13.48 12.33
CA ALA A 227 -11.33 13.11 12.82
C ALA A 227 -11.15 13.36 14.32
N ALA A 228 -11.68 14.48 14.84
CA ALA A 228 -11.60 14.80 16.25
C ALA A 228 -12.45 13.82 17.07
N ALA A 229 -13.62 13.44 16.56
CA ALA A 229 -14.46 12.42 17.18
C ALA A 229 -13.78 11.05 17.22
N ARG A 230 -12.96 10.66 16.21
CA ARG A 230 -12.15 9.44 16.25
C ARG A 230 -11.11 9.47 17.35
N SER A 231 -10.41 10.61 17.51
CA SER A 231 -9.45 10.82 18.59
C SER A 231 -10.11 10.67 19.96
N VAL A 232 -11.25 11.32 20.20
CA VAL A 232 -12.04 11.21 21.43
C VAL A 232 -12.56 9.79 21.67
N ALA A 233 -13.01 9.09 20.64
CA ALA A 233 -13.48 7.71 20.78
C ALA A 233 -12.35 6.77 21.23
N TYR A 234 -11.12 6.99 20.76
CA TYR A 234 -9.95 6.27 21.25
C TYR A 234 -9.62 6.67 22.70
N GLU A 235 -9.54 7.95 23.05
CA GLU A 235 -9.23 8.42 24.40
C GLU A 235 -10.18 7.83 25.45
N THR A 236 -11.47 7.82 25.15
CA THR A 236 -12.52 7.31 26.05
C THR A 236 -12.64 5.79 26.08
N GLY A 237 -11.85 5.06 25.26
CA GLY A 237 -11.89 3.60 25.20
C GLY A 237 -13.06 3.02 24.41
N LYS A 238 -13.78 3.85 23.64
CA LYS A 238 -14.86 3.39 22.75
C LYS A 238 -14.32 2.60 21.55
N VAL A 239 -13.11 2.93 21.10
CA VAL A 239 -12.38 2.18 20.08
C VAL A 239 -11.00 1.78 20.59
N ASP A 240 -10.49 0.65 20.11
CA ASP A 240 -9.23 0.04 20.50
C ASP A 240 -8.14 0.25 19.44
N VAL A 241 -8.52 0.42 18.18
CA VAL A 241 -7.63 0.51 17.02
C VAL A 241 -8.01 1.70 16.14
N LEU A 242 -7.03 2.54 15.86
CA LEU A 242 -7.05 3.58 14.85
C LEU A 242 -6.11 3.14 13.72
N PRO A 243 -6.59 2.57 12.61
CA PRO A 243 -5.78 2.25 11.47
C PRO A 243 -5.07 3.49 10.91
N GLY A 244 -3.94 3.29 10.24
CA GLY A 244 -3.15 4.39 9.70
C GLY A 244 -3.96 5.35 8.83
N GLY A 245 -3.80 6.65 9.08
CA GLY A 245 -4.57 7.72 8.42
C GLY A 245 -5.95 7.99 9.03
N SER A 246 -6.32 7.32 10.13
CA SER A 246 -7.62 7.54 10.79
C SER A 246 -7.69 8.84 11.60
N VAL A 247 -6.57 9.43 11.97
CA VAL A 247 -6.50 10.69 12.71
C VAL A 247 -5.59 11.68 11.99
N GLU A 248 -5.77 12.97 12.27
CA GLU A 248 -4.89 13.99 11.71
C GLU A 248 -3.45 13.83 12.24
N ASN A 249 -2.47 14.12 11.39
CA ASN A 249 -1.06 13.89 11.71
C ASN A 249 -0.61 14.66 12.97
N PHE A 250 -1.13 15.87 13.19
CA PHE A 250 -0.81 16.66 14.37
C PHE A 250 -1.35 16.06 15.68
N ASP A 251 -2.35 15.18 15.61
CA ASP A 251 -2.95 14.51 16.77
C ASP A 251 -2.16 13.24 17.19
N VAL A 252 -1.43 12.63 16.26
CA VAL A 252 -0.66 11.40 16.53
C VAL A 252 0.31 11.56 17.71
N PRO A 253 1.14 12.63 17.82
CA PRO A 253 2.04 12.81 18.95
C PRO A 253 1.31 12.97 20.30
N ARG A 254 0.11 13.52 20.31
CA ARG A 254 -0.71 13.68 21.51
C ARG A 254 -1.30 12.33 21.94
N ILE A 255 -1.93 11.62 21.02
CA ILE A 255 -2.54 10.31 21.28
C ILE A 255 -1.50 9.28 21.68
N SER A 256 -0.31 9.30 21.08
CA SER A 256 0.78 8.37 21.39
C SER A 256 1.28 8.43 22.84
N LYS A 257 1.02 9.54 23.54
CA LYS A 257 1.38 9.74 24.96
C LYS A 257 0.32 9.26 25.94
N LEU A 258 -0.85 8.84 25.46
CA LEU A 258 -1.89 8.32 26.32
C LEU A 258 -1.45 6.97 26.91
N LYS A 259 -1.90 6.72 28.15
CA LYS A 259 -1.64 5.44 28.83
C LYS A 259 -2.15 4.26 27.97
N ASP A 260 -1.38 3.16 27.99
CA ASP A 260 -1.71 1.92 27.28
C ASP A 260 -1.88 2.06 25.75
N THR A 261 -1.20 3.06 25.16
CA THR A 261 -1.19 3.31 23.72
C THR A 261 0.11 2.87 23.09
N CYS A 262 0.00 2.04 22.07
CA CYS A 262 1.09 1.58 21.23
C CYS A 262 0.90 2.11 19.80
N VAL A 263 2.01 2.52 19.18
CA VAL A 263 2.01 3.09 17.82
C VAL A 263 3.02 2.35 16.96
N THR A 264 2.64 1.98 15.75
CA THR A 264 3.53 1.36 14.79
C THR A 264 3.34 1.94 13.40
N GLY A 265 4.44 2.18 12.68
CA GLY A 265 4.44 2.54 11.25
C GLY A 265 4.50 1.32 10.31
N ALA A 266 4.59 0.09 10.85
CA ALA A 266 4.63 -1.13 10.06
C ALA A 266 3.29 -1.49 9.42
N GLY A 267 3.32 -2.37 8.42
CA GLY A 267 2.12 -2.85 7.72
C GLY A 267 1.76 -2.04 6.46
N TRP A 268 2.70 -1.22 5.98
CA TRP A 268 2.57 -0.44 4.75
C TRP A 268 3.64 -0.79 3.70
N GLU A 269 4.47 -1.79 3.98
CA GLU A 269 5.63 -2.13 3.15
C GLU A 269 5.23 -2.56 1.74
N PHE A 270 4.10 -3.27 1.60
CA PHE A 270 3.57 -3.65 0.30
C PHE A 270 3.01 -2.43 -0.47
N PHE A 271 2.34 -1.53 0.23
CA PHE A 271 1.75 -0.35 -0.38
C PHE A 271 2.78 0.75 -0.64
N SER A 272 3.73 0.95 0.27
CA SER A 272 4.81 1.95 0.16
C SER A 272 4.29 3.30 -0.35
N PRO A 273 3.42 4.01 0.39
CA PRO A 273 2.78 5.23 -0.09
C PRO A 273 3.82 6.33 -0.32
N LEU A 274 3.92 6.78 -1.57
CA LEU A 274 4.83 7.84 -1.99
C LEU A 274 4.02 9.05 -2.47
N ALA A 275 4.28 10.21 -1.87
CA ALA A 275 3.68 11.48 -2.27
C ALA A 275 4.58 12.25 -3.21
N TRP A 276 3.98 12.84 -4.22
CA TRP A 276 4.62 13.77 -5.15
C TRP A 276 3.66 14.81 -5.69
N MET A 277 4.19 15.78 -6.38
CA MET A 277 3.42 16.68 -7.23
C MET A 277 3.57 16.24 -8.68
N TRP A 278 2.47 15.96 -9.35
CA TRP A 278 2.44 15.87 -10.80
C TRP A 278 2.78 17.23 -11.40
N LEU A 279 3.67 17.23 -12.36
CA LEU A 279 4.05 18.41 -13.14
C LEU A 279 3.61 18.16 -14.58
N ASN A 280 2.80 19.01 -15.19
CA ASN A 280 2.35 18.78 -16.55
C ASN A 280 3.53 18.94 -17.53
N ASN A 281 4.00 17.82 -18.08
CA ASN A 281 5.15 17.81 -19.00
C ASN A 281 4.77 18.15 -20.45
N ARG A 282 3.47 18.34 -20.76
CA ARG A 282 2.98 18.53 -22.14
C ARG A 282 3.00 19.98 -22.58
N ALA A 283 2.67 20.88 -21.67
CA ALA A 283 2.48 22.30 -22.00
C ALA A 283 2.67 23.17 -20.75
N GLY A 284 2.77 24.48 -20.98
CA GLY A 284 2.98 25.45 -19.92
C GLY A 284 4.42 25.45 -19.39
N PRO A 285 4.69 26.20 -18.33
CA PRO A 285 6.05 26.34 -17.81
C PRO A 285 6.65 25.01 -17.33
N THR A 286 5.84 24.12 -16.75
CA THR A 286 6.29 22.82 -16.22
C THR A 286 6.69 21.80 -17.31
N ALA A 287 6.45 22.09 -18.58
CA ALA A 287 6.98 21.29 -19.68
C ALA A 287 8.52 21.40 -19.79
N ASP A 288 9.11 22.52 -19.36
CA ASP A 288 10.56 22.70 -19.35
C ASP A 288 11.20 21.94 -18.17
N LYS A 289 12.19 21.09 -18.47
CA LYS A 289 12.93 20.28 -17.48
C LYS A 289 13.60 21.15 -16.41
N LYS A 290 14.18 22.30 -16.78
CA LYS A 290 14.87 23.18 -15.83
C LYS A 290 13.88 23.82 -14.85
N ILE A 291 12.65 24.12 -15.29
CA ILE A 291 11.60 24.60 -14.40
C ILE A 291 11.18 23.51 -13.42
N ARG A 292 11.06 22.24 -13.86
CA ARG A 292 10.78 21.12 -12.97
C ARG A 292 11.91 20.89 -11.95
N GLN A 293 13.17 20.98 -12.39
CA GLN A 293 14.32 20.93 -11.49
C GLN A 293 14.34 22.12 -10.51
N ALA A 294 13.97 23.31 -10.97
CA ALA A 294 13.84 24.50 -10.09
C ALA A 294 12.79 24.27 -8.99
N ILE A 295 11.64 23.67 -9.32
CA ILE A 295 10.61 23.30 -8.34
C ILE A 295 11.19 22.37 -7.27
N MET A 296 11.97 21.35 -7.66
CA MET A 296 12.61 20.43 -6.73
C MET A 296 13.57 21.11 -5.75
N TYR A 297 14.35 22.10 -6.21
CA TYR A 297 15.24 22.90 -5.35
C TYR A 297 14.50 23.95 -4.52
N ALA A 298 13.36 24.45 -5.01
CA ALA A 298 12.60 25.50 -4.34
C ALA A 298 11.80 25.00 -3.14
N VAL A 299 11.36 23.74 -3.14
CA VAL A 299 10.45 23.20 -2.12
C VAL A 299 11.23 22.66 -0.92
N ASP A 300 10.96 23.21 0.27
CA ASP A 300 11.52 22.69 1.53
C ASP A 300 10.76 21.42 1.97
N ARG A 301 11.26 20.27 1.53
CA ARG A 301 10.68 18.97 1.86
C ARG A 301 10.94 18.55 3.30
N ASN A 302 12.01 19.07 3.95
CA ASN A 302 12.24 18.83 5.37
C ASN A 302 11.23 19.58 6.21
N PHE A 303 10.96 20.85 5.90
CA PHE A 303 9.87 21.59 6.55
C PHE A 303 8.53 20.87 6.39
N ALA A 304 8.22 20.40 5.18
CA ALA A 304 7.00 19.63 4.94
C ALA A 304 6.94 18.38 5.83
N LYS A 305 8.04 17.61 5.93
CA LYS A 305 8.12 16.41 6.78
C LYS A 305 7.97 16.76 8.27
N ASP A 306 8.76 17.71 8.76
CA ASP A 306 8.89 17.93 10.21
C ASP A 306 7.72 18.75 10.77
N VAL A 307 7.20 19.74 10.00
CA VAL A 307 6.17 20.68 10.48
C VAL A 307 4.78 20.32 9.97
N ILE A 308 4.62 20.02 8.67
CA ILE A 308 3.29 19.74 8.10
C ILE A 308 2.87 18.29 8.43
N TRP A 309 3.81 17.34 8.28
CA TRP A 309 3.57 15.91 8.52
C TRP A 309 3.99 15.45 9.92
N ASN A 310 4.39 16.38 10.82
CA ASN A 310 4.75 16.10 12.21
C ASN A 310 5.79 14.97 12.37
N GLY A 311 6.75 14.90 11.47
CA GLY A 311 7.77 13.86 11.44
C GLY A 311 7.30 12.51 10.87
N LEU A 312 6.05 12.39 10.43
CA LEU A 312 5.47 11.16 9.90
C LEU A 312 5.79 10.99 8.41
N GLY A 313 7.02 10.55 8.13
CA GLY A 313 7.49 10.32 6.76
C GLY A 313 8.99 10.46 6.62
N LYS A 314 9.46 10.21 5.40
CA LYS A 314 10.85 10.36 4.98
C LYS A 314 10.88 11.18 3.68
N VAL A 315 11.85 12.07 3.53
CA VAL A 315 12.02 12.79 2.27
C VAL A 315 12.34 11.80 1.16
N ALA A 316 11.53 11.81 0.12
CA ALA A 316 11.70 10.92 -1.03
C ALA A 316 12.95 11.28 -1.83
N THR A 317 13.67 10.27 -2.28
CA THR A 317 14.87 10.45 -3.12
C THR A 317 14.57 10.39 -4.61
N GLY A 318 13.47 9.76 -4.99
CA GLY A 318 13.11 9.55 -6.39
C GLY A 318 11.80 8.76 -6.56
N PRO A 319 11.64 8.07 -7.69
CA PRO A 319 10.40 7.40 -8.09
C PRO A 319 10.02 6.20 -7.22
N SER A 320 10.96 5.65 -6.46
CA SER A 320 10.78 4.45 -5.65
C SER A 320 10.86 4.79 -4.16
N ALA A 321 9.91 4.33 -3.36
CA ALA A 321 10.01 4.36 -1.91
C ALA A 321 11.09 3.39 -1.41
N SER A 322 11.72 3.71 -0.28
CA SER A 322 12.85 2.94 0.26
C SER A 322 12.50 1.51 0.72
N THR A 323 11.22 1.19 0.80
CA THR A 323 10.71 -0.12 1.23
C THR A 323 10.41 -1.08 0.08
N ILE A 324 10.44 -0.63 -1.18
CA ILE A 324 10.21 -1.52 -2.33
C ILE A 324 11.51 -2.14 -2.85
N LYS A 325 11.38 -3.26 -3.59
CA LYS A 325 12.52 -3.91 -4.23
C LYS A 325 13.28 -2.95 -5.15
N PHE A 326 14.59 -3.12 -5.20
CA PHE A 326 15.49 -2.40 -6.11
C PHE A 326 15.54 -0.87 -5.93
N TYR A 327 15.10 -0.38 -4.76
CA TYR A 327 15.33 1.01 -4.39
C TYR A 327 16.82 1.36 -4.39
N THR A 328 17.14 2.56 -4.82
CA THR A 328 18.49 3.14 -4.67
C THR A 328 18.39 4.60 -4.25
N ASP A 329 19.33 5.02 -3.41
CA ASP A 329 19.57 6.43 -3.09
C ASP A 329 20.79 7.02 -3.82
N ASP A 330 21.45 6.22 -4.66
CA ASP A 330 22.53 6.66 -5.57
C ASP A 330 21.95 7.33 -6.82
N VAL A 331 21.31 8.47 -6.59
CA VAL A 331 20.64 9.30 -7.58
C VAL A 331 20.99 10.78 -7.36
N PRO A 332 20.81 11.67 -8.36
CA PRO A 332 20.95 13.11 -8.16
C PRO A 332 20.15 13.61 -6.96
N LYS A 333 20.71 14.55 -6.19
CA LYS A 333 20.06 15.09 -5.00
C LYS A 333 19.52 16.50 -5.27
N TYR A 334 18.36 16.78 -4.71
CA TYR A 334 17.71 18.09 -4.76
C TYR A 334 17.51 18.61 -3.32
N PRO A 335 18.58 19.11 -2.66
CA PRO A 335 18.42 19.79 -1.37
C PRO A 335 17.61 21.07 -1.56
N TYR A 336 16.99 21.57 -0.49
CA TYR A 336 16.37 22.88 -0.52
C TYR A 336 17.43 23.96 -0.80
N ASP A 337 17.37 24.58 -1.97
CA ASP A 337 18.30 25.62 -2.44
C ASP A 337 17.56 26.64 -3.32
N PRO A 338 16.93 27.65 -2.70
CA PRO A 338 16.24 28.72 -3.43
C PRO A 338 17.14 29.51 -4.40
N ALA A 339 18.44 29.59 -4.12
CA ALA A 339 19.38 30.30 -5.00
C ALA A 339 19.59 29.51 -6.30
N ARG A 340 19.77 28.20 -6.22
CA ARG A 340 19.86 27.32 -7.38
C ARG A 340 18.54 27.29 -8.17
N ALA A 341 17.40 27.28 -7.47
CA ALA A 341 16.08 27.36 -8.11
C ALA A 341 15.94 28.64 -8.96
N LYS A 342 16.30 29.82 -8.40
CA LYS A 342 16.29 31.10 -9.14
C LYS A 342 17.22 31.08 -10.35
N ALA A 343 18.40 30.47 -10.23
CA ALA A 343 19.33 30.33 -11.34
C ALA A 343 18.73 29.47 -12.46
N LEU A 344 18.11 28.35 -12.15
CA LEU A 344 17.45 27.48 -13.13
C LEU A 344 16.27 28.15 -13.82
N LEU A 345 15.44 28.90 -13.09
CA LEU A 345 14.35 29.71 -13.69
C LEU A 345 14.89 30.73 -14.70
N LYS A 346 15.98 31.39 -14.35
CA LYS A 346 16.65 32.30 -15.28
C LYS A 346 17.22 31.59 -16.51
N GLU A 347 17.86 30.43 -16.31
CA GLU A 347 18.39 29.60 -17.41
C GLU A 347 17.27 29.08 -18.32
N ALA A 348 16.10 28.77 -17.79
CA ALA A 348 14.90 28.36 -18.52
C ALA A 348 14.21 29.53 -19.24
N GLY A 349 14.59 30.77 -18.92
CA GLY A 349 13.96 31.96 -19.49
C GLY A 349 12.55 32.23 -18.97
N TYR A 350 12.21 31.75 -17.76
CA TYR A 350 10.91 31.99 -17.13
C TYR A 350 10.65 33.48 -16.89
N LYS A 351 9.49 33.98 -17.34
CA LYS A 351 9.13 35.41 -17.32
C LYS A 351 7.96 35.74 -16.40
N GLY A 352 7.57 34.81 -15.52
CA GLY A 352 6.43 34.98 -14.61
C GLY A 352 5.11 34.47 -15.18
N GLU A 353 5.18 33.54 -16.12
CA GLU A 353 4.00 32.82 -16.61
C GLU A 353 3.25 32.19 -15.46
N LYS A 354 1.92 32.27 -15.49
CA LYS A 354 1.07 31.73 -14.44
C LYS A 354 1.18 30.20 -14.39
N ILE A 355 1.32 29.66 -13.17
CA ILE A 355 1.33 28.23 -12.87
C ILE A 355 0.20 27.93 -11.89
N ARG A 356 -0.71 27.05 -12.25
CA ARG A 356 -1.83 26.62 -11.42
C ARG A 356 -1.38 25.49 -10.50
N LEU A 357 -1.53 25.70 -9.19
CA LEU A 357 -1.25 24.71 -8.14
C LEU A 357 -2.55 24.18 -7.56
N MET A 358 -2.78 22.88 -7.66
CA MET A 358 -3.97 22.21 -7.16
C MET A 358 -3.59 21.29 -5.99
N PRO A 359 -3.82 21.70 -4.71
CA PRO A 359 -3.61 20.85 -3.55
C PRO A 359 -4.55 19.64 -3.57
N LEU A 360 -4.13 18.53 -2.96
CA LEU A 360 -4.98 17.35 -2.82
C LEU A 360 -6.10 17.64 -1.79
N PRO A 361 -7.40 17.50 -2.15
CA PRO A 361 -8.51 17.84 -1.26
C PRO A 361 -8.83 16.73 -0.21
N TYR A 362 -7.79 16.26 0.51
CA TYR A 362 -7.87 15.17 1.49
C TYR A 362 -7.62 15.64 2.93
N GLY A 363 -8.21 16.78 3.31
CA GLY A 363 -8.11 17.32 4.66
C GLY A 363 -7.09 18.43 4.84
N GLU A 364 -6.96 18.88 6.09
CA GLU A 364 -6.20 20.08 6.45
C GLU A 364 -4.69 19.93 6.18
N THR A 365 -4.12 18.77 6.48
CA THR A 365 -2.69 18.51 6.25
C THR A 365 -2.28 18.77 4.80
N TRP A 366 -3.06 18.33 3.83
CA TRP A 366 -2.78 18.53 2.41
C TRP A 366 -2.96 19.99 1.97
N GLN A 367 -3.95 20.68 2.52
CA GLN A 367 -4.16 22.10 2.23
C GLN A 367 -3.00 22.95 2.76
N ARG A 368 -2.59 22.73 4.02
CA ARG A 368 -1.42 23.40 4.63
C ARG A 368 -0.15 23.12 3.84
N TRP A 369 0.02 21.90 3.34
CA TRP A 369 1.17 21.56 2.48
C TRP A 369 1.13 22.31 1.16
N GLY A 370 -0.04 22.40 0.52
CA GLY A 370 -0.23 23.20 -0.69
C GLY A 370 0.16 24.67 -0.52
N GLU A 371 -0.26 25.31 0.59
CA GLU A 371 0.11 26.70 0.90
C GLU A 371 1.60 26.86 1.18
N ALA A 372 2.23 25.93 1.89
CA ALA A 372 3.67 25.96 2.12
C ALA A 372 4.48 25.85 0.81
N VAL A 373 4.08 24.95 -0.09
CA VAL A 373 4.70 24.82 -1.41
C VAL A 373 4.47 26.07 -2.25
N LYS A 374 3.27 26.63 -2.27
CA LYS A 374 2.99 27.90 -2.96
C LYS A 374 3.94 29.00 -2.50
N GLN A 375 4.10 29.18 -1.18
CA GLN A 375 5.01 30.18 -0.63
C GLN A 375 6.45 29.93 -1.11
N ASN A 376 6.96 28.70 -1.00
CA ASN A 376 8.31 28.35 -1.45
C ASN A 376 8.54 28.68 -2.94
N LEU A 377 7.56 28.38 -3.79
CA LEU A 377 7.65 28.67 -5.23
C LEU A 377 7.58 30.19 -5.51
N GLN A 378 6.75 30.92 -4.78
CA GLN A 378 6.68 32.37 -4.88
C GLN A 378 7.96 33.07 -4.42
N ASP A 379 8.62 32.56 -3.37
CA ASP A 379 9.89 33.12 -2.85
C ASP A 379 11.05 33.03 -3.87
N VAL A 380 10.96 32.08 -4.80
CA VAL A 380 11.92 32.00 -5.92
C VAL A 380 11.49 32.75 -7.18
N GLY A 381 10.33 33.42 -7.15
CA GLY A 381 9.83 34.28 -8.23
C GLY A 381 8.87 33.57 -9.19
N MET A 382 8.31 32.41 -8.82
CA MET A 382 7.26 31.78 -9.62
C MET A 382 5.89 32.41 -9.36
N ASN A 383 5.09 32.58 -10.41
CA ASN A 383 3.73 33.15 -10.33
C ASN A 383 2.71 32.01 -10.11
N ILE A 384 2.40 31.71 -8.84
CA ILE A 384 1.57 30.57 -8.44
C ILE A 384 0.15 31.03 -8.10
N GLU A 385 -0.83 30.41 -8.76
CA GLU A 385 -2.27 30.55 -8.44
C GLU A 385 -2.82 29.22 -7.90
N THR A 386 -3.40 29.24 -6.70
CA THR A 386 -4.03 28.05 -6.11
C THR A 386 -5.40 27.81 -6.75
N VAL A 387 -5.66 26.59 -7.19
CA VAL A 387 -6.96 26.12 -7.70
C VAL A 387 -7.58 25.19 -6.67
N ALA A 388 -8.61 25.67 -5.99
CA ALA A 388 -9.37 24.84 -5.04
C ALA A 388 -10.33 23.92 -5.80
N THR A 389 -10.39 22.65 -5.37
CA THR A 389 -11.29 21.64 -5.92
C THR A 389 -11.80 20.74 -4.80
N ASP A 390 -12.92 20.04 -5.05
CA ASP A 390 -13.31 18.84 -4.31
C ASP A 390 -12.66 17.58 -4.93
N VAL A 391 -12.87 16.41 -4.31
CA VAL A 391 -12.24 15.16 -4.79
C VAL A 391 -12.69 14.78 -6.20
N PRO A 392 -14.00 14.79 -6.56
CA PRO A 392 -14.44 14.52 -7.93
C PRO A 392 -13.87 15.52 -8.96
N GLY A 393 -13.92 16.82 -8.65
CA GLY A 393 -13.41 17.86 -9.53
C GLY A 393 -11.88 17.78 -9.74
N SER A 394 -11.12 17.48 -8.69
CA SER A 394 -9.68 17.22 -8.79
C SER A 394 -9.40 16.04 -9.71
N ASN A 395 -10.08 14.91 -9.49
CA ASN A 395 -9.92 13.71 -10.30
C ASN A 395 -10.26 13.95 -11.78
N GLN A 396 -11.33 14.70 -12.04
CA GLN A 396 -11.70 15.06 -13.40
C GLN A 396 -10.61 15.90 -14.08
N LYS A 397 -10.14 16.99 -13.41
CA LYS A 397 -9.10 17.86 -13.96
C LYS A 397 -7.81 17.07 -14.24
N ILE A 398 -7.40 16.18 -13.34
CA ILE A 398 -6.23 15.32 -13.54
C ILE A 398 -6.44 14.40 -14.75
N GLY A 399 -7.59 13.73 -14.86
CA GLY A 399 -7.92 12.86 -15.99
C GLY A 399 -7.98 13.61 -17.33
N ASP A 400 -8.46 14.84 -17.33
CA ASP A 400 -8.53 15.71 -18.51
C ASP A 400 -7.19 16.42 -18.83
N TRP A 401 -6.18 16.27 -17.94
CA TRP A 401 -4.87 16.95 -17.99
C TRP A 401 -4.96 18.47 -17.83
N ASP A 402 -6.03 18.98 -17.20
CA ASP A 402 -6.28 20.39 -16.93
C ASP A 402 -5.67 20.85 -15.60
N TYR A 403 -4.35 20.81 -15.51
CA TYR A 403 -3.57 21.30 -14.37
C TYR A 403 -2.13 21.63 -14.80
N ASP A 404 -1.38 22.38 -13.97
CA ASP A 404 0.05 22.59 -14.17
C ASP A 404 0.84 21.84 -13.08
N ILE A 405 0.45 22.00 -11.80
CA ILE A 405 0.97 21.26 -10.66
C ILE A 405 -0.22 20.70 -9.86
N SER A 406 -0.18 19.41 -9.51
CA SER A 406 -1.20 18.80 -8.64
C SER A 406 -0.59 17.80 -7.66
N PHE A 407 -1.04 17.84 -6.41
CA PHE A 407 -0.60 16.89 -5.38
C PHE A 407 -1.27 15.53 -5.52
N THR A 408 -0.52 14.48 -5.18
CA THR A 408 -1.02 13.12 -5.03
C THR A 408 -0.15 12.29 -4.11
N TYR A 409 -0.64 11.11 -3.75
CA TYR A 409 0.19 9.98 -3.33
C TYR A 409 -0.35 8.69 -3.94
N LEU A 410 0.54 7.75 -4.25
CA LEU A 410 0.16 6.45 -4.82
C LEU A 410 0.90 5.32 -4.13
N TYR A 411 0.35 4.12 -4.29
CA TYR A 411 0.91 2.88 -3.80
C TYR A 411 1.79 2.19 -4.84
N GLN A 412 2.88 1.57 -4.40
CA GLN A 412 3.92 0.99 -5.25
C GLN A 412 3.94 -0.54 -5.29
N TYR A 413 3.17 -1.22 -4.45
CA TYR A 413 2.91 -2.67 -4.48
C TYR A 413 4.17 -3.54 -4.47
N GLY A 414 5.21 -3.13 -3.74
CA GLY A 414 6.40 -3.91 -3.44
C GLY A 414 7.42 -4.10 -4.58
N ASP A 415 7.04 -3.87 -5.83
CA ASP A 415 7.92 -4.08 -7.00
C ASP A 415 7.73 -2.97 -8.04
N PRO A 416 8.81 -2.46 -8.68
CA PRO A 416 8.70 -1.41 -9.69
C PRO A 416 7.77 -1.74 -10.86
N ALA A 417 7.71 -3.00 -11.29
CA ALA A 417 6.82 -3.41 -12.39
C ALA A 417 5.34 -3.46 -12.00
N LEU A 418 5.02 -3.55 -10.70
CA LEU A 418 3.63 -3.58 -10.23
C LEU A 418 3.05 -2.20 -9.96
N GLY A 419 3.85 -1.25 -9.46
CA GLY A 419 3.31 0.02 -8.99
C GLY A 419 4.02 1.28 -9.48
N VAL A 420 5.31 1.22 -9.81
CA VAL A 420 6.10 2.40 -10.20
C VAL A 420 6.00 2.68 -11.70
N GLY A 421 6.24 1.67 -12.54
CA GLY A 421 6.34 1.81 -13.99
C GLY A 421 5.15 2.50 -14.63
N ARG A 422 3.92 2.22 -14.16
CA ARG A 422 2.69 2.82 -14.69
C ARG A 422 2.67 4.35 -14.67
N ASN A 423 3.48 4.96 -13.80
CA ASN A 423 3.54 6.41 -13.68
C ASN A 423 4.54 7.05 -14.66
N TYR A 424 5.40 6.27 -15.32
CA TYR A 424 6.50 6.82 -16.12
C TYR A 424 6.61 6.25 -17.54
N ILE A 425 5.96 5.10 -17.82
CA ILE A 425 6.00 4.53 -19.19
C ILE A 425 5.00 5.21 -20.10
N SER A 426 5.41 5.46 -21.35
CA SER A 426 4.65 6.26 -22.32
C SER A 426 3.31 5.63 -22.70
N SER A 427 3.21 4.29 -22.71
CA SER A 427 1.94 3.57 -22.98
C SER A 427 0.84 3.82 -21.95
N GLN A 428 1.17 4.39 -20.79
CA GLN A 428 0.21 4.75 -19.75
C GLN A 428 -0.25 6.23 -19.83
N ILE A 429 0.12 6.95 -20.88
CA ILE A 429 -0.39 8.29 -21.17
C ILE A 429 -1.77 8.15 -21.84
N VAL A 430 -2.80 7.98 -21.03
CA VAL A 430 -4.17 7.75 -21.50
C VAL A 430 -5.10 8.80 -20.89
N LYS A 431 -5.70 9.64 -21.74
CA LYS A 431 -6.65 10.68 -21.28
C LYS A 431 -7.88 10.03 -20.62
N GLY A 432 -8.35 10.60 -19.53
CA GLY A 432 -9.46 10.08 -18.74
C GLY A 432 -9.05 9.01 -17.73
N GLN A 433 -7.83 8.50 -17.77
CA GLN A 433 -7.29 7.63 -16.73
C GLN A 433 -6.53 8.45 -15.69
N GLN A 434 -6.93 8.28 -14.44
CA GLN A 434 -6.25 8.88 -13.29
C GLN A 434 -5.21 7.89 -12.75
N PHE A 435 -4.24 8.39 -11.98
CA PHE A 435 -3.27 7.57 -11.24
C PHE A 435 -2.31 6.71 -12.10
N ASN A 436 -2.15 7.07 -13.36
CA ASN A 436 -1.14 6.55 -14.28
C ASN A 436 -0.14 7.66 -14.64
N ASN A 437 0.41 7.66 -15.86
CA ASN A 437 1.29 8.73 -16.38
C ASN A 437 0.45 9.95 -16.82
N VAL A 438 -0.17 10.62 -15.85
CA VAL A 438 -1.03 11.79 -16.12
C VAL A 438 -0.21 13.06 -16.39
N GLU A 439 1.06 13.10 -15.97
CA GLU A 439 2.01 14.18 -16.27
C GLU A 439 2.44 14.22 -17.73
N GLY A 440 2.29 13.11 -18.45
CA GLY A 440 2.62 13.01 -19.87
C GLY A 440 4.11 12.90 -20.16
N TYR A 441 4.86 12.32 -19.22
CA TYR A 441 6.26 12.02 -19.42
C TYR A 441 6.47 10.91 -20.44
N SER A 442 7.38 11.12 -21.40
CA SER A 442 7.72 10.13 -22.42
C SER A 442 9.22 10.10 -22.64
N ASN A 443 9.83 8.94 -22.40
CA ASN A 443 11.24 8.70 -22.63
C ASN A 443 11.41 7.24 -23.09
N PRO A 444 11.83 6.99 -24.35
CA PRO A 444 11.97 5.62 -24.89
C PRO A 444 12.95 4.74 -24.10
N GLU A 445 13.99 5.32 -23.49
CA GLU A 445 14.93 4.55 -22.66
C GLU A 445 14.25 4.09 -21.35
N ILE A 446 13.38 4.89 -20.76
CA ILE A 446 12.59 4.50 -19.60
C ILE A 446 11.60 3.41 -19.96
N ASP A 447 10.88 3.54 -21.09
CA ASP A 447 9.97 2.49 -21.57
C ASP A 447 10.71 1.15 -21.73
N LYS A 448 11.89 1.18 -22.35
CA LYS A 448 12.74 0.01 -22.53
C LYS A 448 13.19 -0.58 -21.19
N LEU A 449 13.73 0.23 -20.29
CA LEU A 449 14.22 -0.23 -18.98
C LEU A 449 13.12 -0.87 -18.13
N PHE A 450 11.92 -0.30 -18.11
CA PHE A 450 10.79 -0.91 -17.37
C PHE A 450 10.32 -2.22 -18.01
N ALA A 451 10.30 -2.30 -19.34
CA ALA A 451 9.98 -3.54 -20.05
C ALA A 451 11.02 -4.63 -19.78
N GLU A 452 12.32 -4.32 -19.88
CA GLU A 452 13.42 -5.24 -19.60
C GLU A 452 13.44 -5.67 -18.12
N GLY A 453 13.28 -4.72 -17.18
CA GLY A 453 13.30 -4.98 -15.76
C GLY A 453 12.15 -5.88 -15.27
N ALA A 454 11.01 -5.85 -15.95
CA ALA A 454 9.87 -6.71 -15.62
C ALA A 454 10.15 -8.20 -15.92
N VAL A 455 10.97 -8.49 -16.93
CA VAL A 455 11.19 -9.85 -17.46
C VAL A 455 12.60 -10.40 -17.18
N ALA A 456 13.53 -9.54 -16.76
CA ALA A 456 14.90 -9.96 -16.50
C ALA A 456 15.01 -10.95 -15.34
N THR A 457 15.97 -11.86 -15.41
CA THR A 457 16.37 -12.80 -14.36
C THR A 457 17.91 -12.87 -14.33
N PRO A 458 18.53 -13.08 -13.18
CA PRO A 458 17.98 -13.09 -11.80
C PRO A 458 17.65 -11.69 -11.28
N ASP A 459 17.20 -11.58 -10.03
CA ASP A 459 16.85 -10.29 -9.38
C ASP A 459 18.02 -9.29 -9.35
N SER A 460 19.27 -9.75 -9.32
CA SER A 460 20.46 -8.86 -9.45
C SER A 460 20.46 -8.08 -10.77
N LYS A 461 20.04 -8.72 -11.86
CA LYS A 461 19.92 -8.06 -13.17
C LYS A 461 18.78 -7.05 -13.20
N ARG A 462 17.65 -7.39 -12.58
CA ARG A 462 16.53 -6.47 -12.42
C ARG A 462 16.93 -5.22 -11.63
N LYS A 463 17.72 -5.42 -10.56
CA LYS A 463 18.25 -4.34 -9.74
C LYS A 463 19.06 -3.34 -10.58
N GLU A 464 20.05 -3.82 -11.35
CA GLU A 464 20.87 -2.96 -12.23
C GLU A 464 20.00 -2.12 -13.19
N ILE A 465 18.97 -2.74 -13.79
CA ILE A 465 18.07 -2.08 -14.73
C ILE A 465 17.26 -0.99 -14.04
N TYR A 466 16.66 -1.28 -12.87
CA TYR A 466 15.82 -0.32 -12.16
C TYR A 466 16.64 0.79 -11.47
N GLU A 467 17.87 0.53 -11.04
CA GLU A 467 18.78 1.57 -10.58
C GLU A 467 19.10 2.57 -11.69
N LYS A 468 19.36 2.07 -12.92
CA LYS A 468 19.56 2.91 -14.09
C LYS A 468 18.31 3.75 -14.41
N ALA A 469 17.12 3.14 -14.38
CA ALA A 469 15.88 3.83 -14.62
C ALA A 469 15.62 4.95 -13.57
N GLN A 470 15.89 4.67 -12.29
CA GLN A 470 15.75 5.67 -11.22
C GLN A 470 16.67 6.87 -11.43
N LYS A 471 17.93 6.66 -11.84
CA LYS A 471 18.87 7.75 -12.14
C LYS A 471 18.36 8.67 -13.25
N ILE A 472 17.88 8.10 -14.36
CA ILE A 472 17.32 8.86 -15.48
C ILE A 472 16.08 9.65 -15.05
N LEU A 473 15.16 8.99 -14.35
CA LEU A 473 13.93 9.65 -13.88
C LEU A 473 14.23 10.81 -12.93
N VAL A 474 15.16 10.62 -11.98
CA VAL A 474 15.51 11.70 -11.04
C VAL A 474 16.20 12.86 -11.76
N GLU A 475 16.99 12.62 -12.80
CA GLU A 475 17.55 13.68 -13.64
C GLU A 475 16.49 14.42 -14.46
N ASP A 476 15.48 13.71 -14.99
CA ASP A 476 14.44 14.29 -15.84
C ASP A 476 13.33 15.01 -15.06
N VAL A 477 13.14 14.64 -13.79
CA VAL A 477 12.10 15.20 -12.90
C VAL A 477 10.72 15.23 -13.57
N PRO A 478 10.15 14.08 -14.00
CA PRO A 478 8.79 14.08 -14.56
C PRO A 478 7.74 14.52 -13.54
N VAL A 479 7.98 14.26 -12.27
CA VAL A 479 7.18 14.67 -11.12
C VAL A 479 8.11 15.21 -10.02
N ALA A 480 7.59 15.99 -9.10
CA ALA A 480 8.36 16.42 -7.93
C ALA A 480 8.09 15.45 -6.75
N TRP A 481 9.03 14.52 -6.50
CA TRP A 481 8.91 13.60 -5.39
C TRP A 481 9.07 14.33 -4.05
N MET A 482 8.13 14.08 -3.15
CA MET A 482 8.02 14.82 -1.91
C MET A 482 8.38 13.96 -0.69
N LEU A 483 7.51 13.08 -0.28
CA LEU A 483 7.65 12.27 0.94
C LEU A 483 7.24 10.83 0.71
N GLU A 484 8.00 9.89 1.28
CA GLU A 484 7.51 8.57 1.64
C GLU A 484 6.63 8.74 2.87
N LEU A 485 5.33 8.52 2.73
CA LEU A 485 4.37 8.77 3.80
C LEU A 485 4.36 7.64 4.83
N GLN A 486 4.23 7.99 6.09
CA GLN A 486 3.94 7.05 7.16
C GLN A 486 2.53 7.28 7.67
N PHE A 487 1.75 6.22 7.73
CA PHE A 487 0.41 6.18 8.30
C PHE A 487 0.42 5.26 9.52
N PRO A 488 0.80 5.76 10.71
CA PRO A 488 0.95 4.91 11.89
C PRO A 488 -0.41 4.35 12.33
N THR A 489 -0.44 3.06 12.61
CA THR A 489 -1.55 2.41 13.30
C THR A 489 -1.39 2.59 14.80
N ILE A 490 -2.42 3.09 15.47
CA ILE A 490 -2.46 3.33 16.92
C ILE A 490 -3.39 2.29 17.55
N THR A 491 -2.91 1.61 18.57
CA THR A 491 -3.66 0.54 19.23
C THR A 491 -3.55 0.61 20.74
N ARG A 492 -4.51 0.01 21.45
CA ARG A 492 -4.30 -0.32 22.85
C ARG A 492 -3.18 -1.35 22.95
N CYS A 493 -2.20 -1.13 23.85
CA CYS A 493 -1.03 -2.02 23.97
C CYS A 493 -1.38 -3.46 24.37
N LYS A 494 -2.58 -3.69 24.92
CA LYS A 494 -3.13 -5.04 25.17
C LYS A 494 -3.37 -5.84 23.88
N ILE A 495 -3.55 -5.17 22.72
CA ILE A 495 -3.68 -5.84 21.42
C ILE A 495 -2.28 -6.18 20.91
N LYS A 496 -2.04 -7.45 20.69
CA LYS A 496 -0.77 -8.02 20.25
C LYS A 496 -0.92 -8.58 18.84
N ASP A 497 0.18 -8.63 18.11
CA ASP A 497 0.33 -9.29 16.80
C ASP A 497 -0.70 -8.85 15.74
N LEU A 498 -1.21 -7.60 15.83
CA LEU A 498 -2.12 -7.04 14.82
C LEU A 498 -1.41 -6.76 13.49
N ILE A 499 -0.14 -6.37 13.51
CA ILE A 499 0.63 -6.03 12.32
C ILE A 499 1.74 -7.07 12.16
N THR A 500 1.47 -8.12 11.39
CA THR A 500 2.39 -9.25 11.15
C THR A 500 2.76 -9.44 9.68
N THR A 501 2.14 -8.65 8.78
CA THR A 501 2.35 -8.73 7.33
C THR A 501 2.59 -7.36 6.73
N ALA A 502 3.07 -7.35 5.50
CA ALA A 502 3.33 -6.13 4.72
C ALA A 502 2.07 -5.32 4.37
N ILE A 503 0.86 -5.85 4.60
CA ILE A 503 -0.42 -5.18 4.36
C ILE A 503 -1.18 -4.82 5.66
N GLY A 504 -0.56 -5.04 6.81
CA GLY A 504 -1.01 -4.57 8.11
C GLY A 504 -2.42 -4.99 8.50
N VAL A 505 -3.27 -4.03 8.84
CA VAL A 505 -4.66 -4.29 9.28
C VAL A 505 -5.54 -4.95 8.22
N ASN A 506 -5.11 -4.96 6.94
CA ASN A 506 -5.91 -5.55 5.87
C ASN A 506 -6.01 -7.09 5.97
N ASP A 507 -5.06 -7.75 6.65
CA ASP A 507 -5.14 -9.19 6.98
C ASP A 507 -4.64 -9.53 8.39
N GLY A 508 -4.39 -8.52 9.22
CA GLY A 508 -3.70 -8.66 10.50
C GLY A 508 -4.53 -9.25 11.62
N PHE A 509 -5.84 -9.10 11.60
CA PHE A 509 -6.70 -9.57 12.68
C PHE A 509 -6.70 -11.11 12.83
N ARG A 510 -6.26 -11.86 11.83
CA ARG A 510 -6.03 -13.29 11.92
C ARG A 510 -5.08 -13.67 13.06
N ASP A 511 -4.04 -12.86 13.24
CA ASP A 511 -2.95 -13.14 14.18
C ASP A 511 -3.11 -12.36 15.50
N ALA A 512 -4.01 -11.37 15.53
CA ALA A 512 -4.24 -10.50 16.68
C ALA A 512 -4.85 -11.24 17.88
N TRP A 513 -4.38 -10.89 19.10
CA TRP A 513 -4.91 -11.39 20.36
C TRP A 513 -4.87 -10.32 21.45
N ILE A 514 -5.69 -10.50 22.50
CA ILE A 514 -5.80 -9.54 23.61
C ILE A 514 -5.01 -10.06 24.79
N GLY A 515 -3.87 -9.41 25.09
CA GLY A 515 -3.06 -9.66 26.27
C GLY A 515 -3.65 -9.08 27.55
N LYS A 516 -2.99 -9.34 28.67
CA LYS A 516 -3.31 -8.73 29.98
C LYS A 516 -2.85 -7.29 30.03
#